data_3e9db2beb87b4d68a97d18a649061773
#
_entry.id   3e9db2beb87b4d68a97d18a649061773
#
_cell.length_a   1.000
_cell.length_b   1.000
_cell.length_c   1.000
_cell.angle_alpha   90.00
_cell.angle_beta   90.00
_cell.angle_gamma   90.00
#
_symmetry.space_group_name_H-M   'P 1'
#
loop_
_entity.id
_entity.type
_entity.pdbx_description
1 polymer ?
#
loop_
_entity_poly.entity_id
_entity_poly.type
_entity_poly.pdbx_seq_one_letter_code
_entity_poly.pdbx_strand_id
1 'polypeptide(L)'
;MKNADIRDLSPAQQKTLADLSGTLILETGILADGTPLHDFGDGSVRVAFPYDSSSPYLTMWYVAEDGTKEAMPTRYRGGVLSFTTDHFSHYVLTEDEANYRHICPAADHRDVATDAWYHEGVDYVVENGIMGGYSDGSFRPAASTTRAQIATMLWRLSGKPVVNYLLRYEDVAAEQYYTEAVRWATAEGIMGGYGNGRFGTNDPVTRQQLAAILWRYAKYRGMDVSVGEDTNILSYNDVFDLSEYAIPAMQWACGSGIIMGKDVSGGGMVLLPKNHATRAQVAVMLMRFADCVR
;
A
#
# COMPACT_ATOMS: atom_id res chain seq x y z
N MET A 1 -23.47 -0.23 7.23
CA MET A 1 -23.41 1.16 6.76
C MET A 1 -24.71 1.48 6.04
N LYS A 2 -25.33 2.60 6.33
CA LYS A 2 -26.53 3.11 5.65
C LYS A 2 -26.43 4.62 5.49
N ASN A 3 -27.17 5.17 4.54
CA ASN A 3 -27.34 6.62 4.47
C ASN A 3 -28.17 7.07 5.68
N ALA A 4 -27.71 8.09 6.38
CA ALA A 4 -28.40 8.68 7.50
C ALA A 4 -29.27 9.85 7.02
N ASP A 5 -30.39 10.09 7.69
CA ASP A 5 -31.22 11.26 7.45
C ASP A 5 -30.74 12.41 8.36
N ILE A 6 -30.64 13.60 7.83
CA ILE A 6 -30.24 14.79 8.60
C ILE A 6 -31.15 14.99 9.83
N ARG A 7 -32.38 14.52 9.75
CA ARG A 7 -33.37 14.63 10.84
C ARG A 7 -33.08 13.74 12.04
N ASP A 8 -32.24 12.71 11.84
CA ASP A 8 -31.83 11.77 12.90
C ASP A 8 -30.63 12.32 13.72
N LEU A 9 -30.09 13.47 13.31
CA LEU A 9 -28.91 14.07 13.91
C LEU A 9 -29.28 15.12 14.96
N SER A 10 -28.37 15.36 15.91
CA SER A 10 -28.51 16.44 16.90
C SER A 10 -28.54 17.82 16.22
N PRO A 11 -29.17 18.82 16.85
CA PRO A 11 -29.15 20.20 16.32
C PRO A 11 -27.74 20.76 16.07
N ALA A 12 -26.75 20.38 16.88
CA ALA A 12 -25.37 20.79 16.74
C ALA A 12 -24.74 20.14 15.50
N GLN A 13 -24.98 18.84 15.29
CA GLN A 13 -24.53 18.13 14.09
C GLN A 13 -25.16 18.70 12.84
N GLN A 14 -26.48 18.97 12.85
CA GLN A 14 -27.18 19.60 11.71
C GLN A 14 -26.56 20.94 11.31
N LYS A 15 -26.19 21.75 12.28
CA LYS A 15 -25.51 23.04 12.05
C LYS A 15 -24.13 22.83 11.39
N THR A 16 -23.31 21.93 11.94
CA THR A 16 -21.99 21.62 11.39
C THR A 16 -22.08 21.07 9.97
N LEU A 17 -23.09 20.25 9.68
CA LEU A 17 -23.37 19.75 8.34
C LEU A 17 -23.71 20.84 7.34
N ALA A 18 -24.53 21.82 7.73
CA ALA A 18 -24.85 22.97 6.90
C ALA A 18 -23.59 23.79 6.56
N ASP A 19 -22.70 23.96 7.55
CA ASP A 19 -21.42 24.66 7.37
C ASP A 19 -20.44 23.88 6.48
N LEU A 20 -20.52 22.53 6.44
CA LEU A 20 -19.65 21.66 5.63
C LEU A 20 -20.12 21.53 4.19
N SER A 21 -21.38 21.87 3.87
CA SER A 21 -21.96 21.62 2.54
C SER A 21 -21.82 20.15 2.11
N GLY A 22 -22.03 19.22 3.05
CA GLY A 22 -21.81 17.78 2.84
C GLY A 22 -22.74 17.18 1.80
N THR A 23 -22.21 16.30 0.96
CA THR A 23 -22.94 15.63 -0.12
C THR A 23 -23.52 14.30 0.27
N LEU A 24 -22.94 13.63 1.28
CA LEU A 24 -23.36 12.30 1.74
C LEU A 24 -23.21 12.20 3.27
N ILE A 25 -24.27 11.72 3.92
CA ILE A 25 -24.26 11.43 5.36
C ILE A 25 -24.31 9.91 5.53
N LEU A 26 -23.35 9.35 6.24
CA LEU A 26 -23.26 7.93 6.52
C LEU A 26 -23.40 7.65 8.00
N GLU A 27 -24.24 6.68 8.35
CA GLU A 27 -24.20 6.03 9.65
C GLU A 27 -23.48 4.69 9.51
N THR A 28 -22.45 4.49 10.32
CA THR A 28 -21.67 3.24 10.33
C THR A 28 -21.92 2.49 11.63
N GLY A 29 -21.91 1.15 11.53
CA GLY A 29 -22.07 0.28 12.69
C GLY A 29 -21.73 -1.16 12.32
N ILE A 30 -21.21 -1.91 13.27
CA ILE A 30 -21.06 -3.38 13.18
C ILE A 30 -21.86 -4.00 14.32
N LEU A 31 -22.42 -5.16 14.03
CA LEU A 31 -23.06 -6.01 15.04
C LEU A 31 -22.13 -7.19 15.33
N ALA A 32 -21.73 -7.36 16.57
CA ALA A 32 -21.09 -8.58 17.07
C ALA A 32 -22.17 -9.40 17.79
N ASP A 33 -22.50 -10.57 17.26
CA ASP A 33 -23.57 -11.44 17.79
C ASP A 33 -24.93 -10.71 17.98
N GLY A 34 -25.24 -9.80 17.07
CA GLY A 34 -26.47 -9.00 17.12
C GLY A 34 -26.43 -7.79 18.06
N THR A 35 -25.31 -7.55 18.73
CA THR A 35 -25.11 -6.39 19.61
C THR A 35 -24.28 -5.33 18.89
N PRO A 36 -24.72 -4.05 18.88
CA PRO A 36 -23.93 -2.97 18.31
C PRO A 36 -22.55 -2.84 18.98
N LEU A 37 -21.50 -2.84 18.19
CA LEU A 37 -20.16 -2.56 18.64
C LEU A 37 -19.87 -1.07 18.38
N HIS A 38 -19.55 -0.30 19.43
CA HIS A 38 -19.37 1.14 19.34
C HIS A 38 -17.90 1.57 19.45
N ASP A 39 -17.03 0.72 20.01
CA ASP A 39 -15.64 1.02 20.32
C ASP A 39 -14.77 -0.21 20.01
N PHE A 40 -13.59 0.02 19.47
CA PHE A 40 -12.60 -1.02 19.13
C PHE A 40 -11.41 -1.03 20.07
N GLY A 41 -11.45 -0.27 21.19
CA GLY A 41 -10.30 -0.05 22.05
C GLY A 41 -9.16 0.63 21.28
N ASP A 42 -7.93 0.06 21.35
CA ASP A 42 -6.77 0.59 20.60
C ASP A 42 -6.78 0.21 19.09
N GLY A 43 -7.85 -0.41 18.61
CA GLY A 43 -7.99 -0.84 17.22
C GLY A 43 -8.59 0.24 16.31
N SER A 44 -8.43 0.06 15.00
CA SER A 44 -9.13 0.86 14.00
C SER A 44 -9.71 -0.01 12.90
N VAL A 45 -10.76 0.48 12.24
CA VAL A 45 -11.43 -0.19 11.13
C VAL A 45 -11.36 0.68 9.90
N ARG A 46 -11.04 0.06 8.77
CA ARG A 46 -11.15 0.70 7.47
C ARG A 46 -12.53 0.42 6.89
N VAL A 47 -13.27 1.47 6.64
CA VAL A 47 -14.56 1.46 5.93
C VAL A 47 -14.29 1.77 4.47
N ALA A 48 -14.78 0.94 3.55
CA ALA A 48 -14.62 1.15 2.11
C ALA A 48 -15.93 0.82 1.38
N PHE A 49 -16.28 1.64 0.39
CA PHE A 49 -17.49 1.46 -0.42
C PHE A 49 -17.33 2.07 -1.81
N PRO A 50 -18.05 1.54 -2.83
CA PRO A 50 -18.11 2.16 -4.15
C PRO A 50 -18.68 3.57 -4.04
N TYR A 51 -18.03 4.52 -4.70
CA TYR A 51 -18.47 5.90 -4.78
C TYR A 51 -18.06 6.47 -6.14
N ASP A 52 -18.94 7.21 -6.78
CA ASP A 52 -18.66 7.84 -8.07
C ASP A 52 -18.55 9.35 -7.88
N SER A 53 -17.35 9.88 -8.09
CA SER A 53 -17.07 11.30 -8.03
C SER A 53 -16.02 11.70 -9.07
N SER A 54 -16.22 12.85 -9.67
CA SER A 54 -15.24 13.53 -10.51
C SER A 54 -14.37 14.52 -9.72
N SER A 55 -14.71 14.77 -8.45
CA SER A 55 -13.94 15.67 -7.58
C SER A 55 -12.71 14.97 -7.02
N PRO A 56 -11.53 15.59 -7.06
CA PRO A 56 -10.36 15.12 -6.33
C PRO A 56 -10.37 15.54 -4.84
N TYR A 57 -11.30 16.40 -4.44
CA TYR A 57 -11.33 17.05 -3.11
C TYR A 57 -12.32 16.33 -2.19
N LEU A 58 -12.10 15.04 -1.93
CA LEU A 58 -12.97 14.22 -1.10
C LEU A 58 -12.43 14.16 0.34
N THR A 59 -13.26 14.56 1.31
CA THR A 59 -12.91 14.43 2.73
C THR A 59 -14.09 13.84 3.50
N MET A 60 -13.82 12.76 4.22
CA MET A 60 -14.76 12.20 5.19
C MET A 60 -14.56 12.89 6.53
N TRP A 61 -15.62 13.38 7.12
CA TRP A 61 -15.64 14.03 8.42
C TRP A 61 -16.40 13.18 9.43
N TYR A 62 -15.82 12.91 10.56
CA TYR A 62 -16.56 12.57 11.75
C TYR A 62 -17.22 13.83 12.34
N VAL A 63 -18.48 13.72 12.74
CA VAL A 63 -19.21 14.83 13.38
C VAL A 63 -19.83 14.31 14.68
N ALA A 64 -19.25 14.75 15.79
CA ALA A 64 -19.71 14.35 17.14
C ALA A 64 -21.08 14.94 17.47
N GLU A 65 -21.75 14.43 18.48
CA GLU A 65 -23.08 14.89 18.91
C GLU A 65 -23.13 16.37 19.34
N ASP A 66 -22.01 16.90 19.83
CA ASP A 66 -21.82 18.30 20.21
C ASP A 66 -21.53 19.22 19.01
N GLY A 67 -21.42 18.65 17.80
CA GLY A 67 -21.12 19.37 16.57
C GLY A 67 -19.64 19.58 16.31
N THR A 68 -18.73 19.07 17.15
CA THR A 68 -17.30 19.06 16.81
C THR A 68 -17.05 18.15 15.62
N LYS A 69 -16.07 18.49 14.78
CA LYS A 69 -15.74 17.74 13.58
C LYS A 69 -14.26 17.40 13.50
N GLU A 70 -13.98 16.23 12.97
CA GLU A 70 -12.63 15.74 12.71
C GLU A 70 -12.53 15.19 11.30
N ALA A 71 -11.47 15.54 10.56
CA ALA A 71 -11.22 14.99 9.24
C ALA A 71 -10.61 13.59 9.38
N MET A 72 -11.27 12.60 8.80
CA MET A 72 -10.82 11.22 8.83
C MET A 72 -9.80 10.94 7.73
N PRO A 73 -8.83 10.05 7.95
CA PRO A 73 -7.94 9.56 6.89
C PRO A 73 -8.74 9.00 5.72
N THR A 74 -8.92 9.81 4.67
CA THR A 74 -9.80 9.51 3.54
C THR A 74 -8.99 9.22 2.29
N ARG A 75 -9.37 8.17 1.56
CA ARG A 75 -8.77 7.80 0.29
C ARG A 75 -9.87 7.51 -0.75
N TYR A 76 -9.67 8.03 -1.94
CA TYR A 76 -10.49 7.71 -3.10
C TYR A 76 -9.62 7.16 -4.22
N ARG A 77 -9.93 5.94 -4.69
CA ARG A 77 -9.17 5.30 -5.76
C ARG A 77 -10.03 4.29 -6.51
N GLY A 78 -9.97 4.35 -7.85
CA GLY A 78 -10.67 3.38 -8.70
C GLY A 78 -12.16 3.27 -8.43
N GLY A 79 -12.84 4.38 -8.12
CA GLY A 79 -14.27 4.38 -7.79
C GLY A 79 -14.61 3.85 -6.39
N VAL A 80 -13.60 3.68 -5.51
CA VAL A 80 -13.80 3.26 -4.13
C VAL A 80 -13.34 4.36 -3.18
N LEU A 81 -14.26 4.86 -2.36
CA LEU A 81 -13.96 5.74 -1.24
C LEU A 81 -13.71 4.90 0.01
N SER A 82 -12.68 5.21 0.76
CA SER A 82 -12.39 4.57 2.04
C SER A 82 -11.86 5.54 3.06
N PHE A 83 -12.14 5.28 4.34
CA PHE A 83 -11.61 6.02 5.47
C PHE A 83 -11.34 5.08 6.63
N THR A 84 -10.49 5.51 7.57
CA THR A 84 -10.15 4.75 8.78
C THR A 84 -10.74 5.44 9.99
N THR A 85 -11.32 4.66 10.91
CA THR A 85 -11.91 5.14 12.15
C THR A 85 -11.69 4.13 13.29
N ASP A 86 -11.65 4.60 14.51
CA ASP A 86 -11.57 3.82 15.76
C ASP A 86 -12.93 3.67 16.47
N HIS A 87 -13.98 4.29 15.93
CA HIS A 87 -15.34 4.21 16.46
C HIS A 87 -16.39 4.28 15.36
N PHE A 88 -17.61 3.86 15.67
CA PHE A 88 -18.75 4.00 14.77
C PHE A 88 -19.65 5.15 15.15
N SER A 89 -20.03 5.96 14.15
CA SER A 89 -20.85 7.14 14.33
C SER A 89 -21.42 7.64 13.00
N HIS A 90 -21.73 8.94 12.96
CA HIS A 90 -22.16 9.65 11.78
C HIS A 90 -20.97 10.32 11.10
N TYR A 91 -20.86 10.10 9.81
CA TYR A 91 -19.81 10.66 8.96
C TYR A 91 -20.41 11.45 7.82
N VAL A 92 -19.71 12.50 7.42
CA VAL A 92 -20.15 13.40 6.34
C VAL A 92 -19.05 13.46 5.30
N LEU A 93 -19.40 13.23 4.03
CA LEU A 93 -18.51 13.42 2.91
C LEU A 93 -18.66 14.84 2.37
N THR A 94 -17.54 15.53 2.18
CA THR A 94 -17.46 16.75 1.39
C THR A 94 -16.70 16.51 0.09
N GLU A 95 -17.08 17.22 -0.97
CA GLU A 95 -16.48 17.11 -2.31
C GLU A 95 -15.97 18.46 -2.82
N ASP A 96 -15.56 19.33 -1.93
CA ASP A 96 -15.12 20.69 -2.26
C ASP A 96 -13.73 21.01 -1.72
N GLU A 97 -13.02 21.90 -2.41
CA GLU A 97 -11.66 22.32 -2.06
C GLU A 97 -11.60 23.05 -0.71
N ALA A 98 -12.64 23.80 -0.36
CA ALA A 98 -12.66 24.60 0.86
C ALA A 98 -12.64 23.73 2.12
N ASN A 99 -13.31 22.59 2.06
CA ASN A 99 -13.36 21.61 3.15
C ASN A 99 -12.36 20.45 2.98
N TYR A 100 -11.60 20.42 1.89
CA TYR A 100 -10.64 19.36 1.65
C TYR A 100 -9.55 19.33 2.72
N ARG A 101 -9.34 18.16 3.29
CA ARG A 101 -8.26 17.87 4.23
C ARG A 101 -7.53 16.64 3.74
N HIS A 102 -6.44 16.88 3.07
CA HIS A 102 -5.54 15.81 2.65
C HIS A 102 -4.78 15.30 3.86
N ILE A 103 -5.23 14.17 4.41
CA ILE A 103 -4.50 13.44 5.44
C ILE A 103 -3.59 12.47 4.72
N CYS A 104 -2.35 12.86 4.63
CA CYS A 104 -1.34 12.20 3.83
C CYS A 104 -0.14 11.82 4.71
N PRO A 105 -0.01 10.55 5.13
CA PRO A 105 1.17 10.10 5.89
C PRO A 105 2.49 10.34 5.18
N ALA A 106 2.49 10.40 3.84
CA ALA A 106 3.68 10.74 3.06
C ALA A 106 4.15 12.18 3.29
N ALA A 107 3.24 13.10 3.63
CA ALA A 107 3.56 14.50 3.89
C ALA A 107 4.43 14.72 5.15
N ASP A 108 4.45 13.74 6.07
CA ASP A 108 5.32 13.77 7.25
C ASP A 108 6.81 13.59 6.88
N HIS A 109 7.09 13.23 5.63
CA HIS A 109 8.45 13.02 5.15
C HIS A 109 8.93 14.18 4.29
N ARG A 110 9.90 14.94 4.80
CA ARG A 110 10.42 16.19 4.20
C ARG A 110 10.94 16.07 2.76
N ASP A 111 11.24 14.85 2.28
CA ASP A 111 11.79 14.55 0.96
C ASP A 111 10.80 13.84 0.03
N VAL A 112 9.51 13.87 0.36
CA VAL A 112 8.41 13.37 -0.46
C VAL A 112 7.55 14.55 -0.91
N ALA A 113 7.75 14.99 -2.16
CA ALA A 113 6.95 16.05 -2.73
C ALA A 113 5.52 15.58 -3.02
N THR A 114 4.53 16.47 -2.86
CA THR A 114 3.10 16.16 -3.05
C THR A 114 2.75 15.85 -4.50
N ASP A 115 3.48 16.39 -5.46
CA ASP A 115 3.33 16.17 -6.91
C ASP A 115 4.23 15.04 -7.46
N ALA A 116 5.01 14.36 -6.59
CA ALA A 116 5.89 13.30 -7.02
C ALA A 116 5.09 12.08 -7.52
N TRP A 117 5.51 11.48 -8.63
CA TRP A 117 4.87 10.29 -9.24
C TRP A 117 4.74 9.10 -8.28
N TYR A 118 5.53 9.09 -7.22
CA TYR A 118 5.54 8.03 -6.19
C TYR A 118 4.79 8.40 -4.92
N HIS A 119 4.23 9.61 -4.85
CA HIS A 119 3.61 10.13 -3.62
C HIS A 119 2.53 9.19 -3.08
N GLU A 120 1.56 8.80 -3.91
CA GLU A 120 0.50 7.87 -3.52
C GLU A 120 1.05 6.49 -3.07
N GLY A 121 2.12 6.03 -3.71
CA GLY A 121 2.77 4.78 -3.31
C GLY A 121 3.40 4.87 -1.93
N VAL A 122 4.06 6.00 -1.63
CA VAL A 122 4.63 6.26 -0.30
C VAL A 122 3.52 6.37 0.74
N ASP A 123 2.47 7.11 0.42
CA ASP A 123 1.30 7.27 1.27
C ASP A 123 0.70 5.90 1.66
N TYR A 124 0.46 5.05 0.64
CA TYR A 124 -0.05 3.69 0.84
C TYR A 124 0.83 2.85 1.77
N VAL A 125 2.15 2.82 1.56
CA VAL A 125 3.02 1.93 2.33
C VAL A 125 3.28 2.44 3.74
N VAL A 126 3.20 3.75 3.98
CA VAL A 126 3.32 4.35 5.31
C VAL A 126 2.03 4.13 6.11
N GLU A 127 0.87 4.46 5.53
CA GLU A 127 -0.45 4.25 6.14
C GLU A 127 -0.68 2.80 6.58
N ASN A 128 -0.26 1.84 5.75
CA ASN A 128 -0.44 0.41 6.05
C ASN A 128 0.73 -0.19 6.87
N GLY A 129 1.64 0.64 7.39
CA GLY A 129 2.76 0.19 8.21
C GLY A 129 3.75 -0.76 7.51
N ILE A 130 3.71 -0.81 6.16
CA ILE A 130 4.58 -1.67 5.33
C ILE A 130 6.00 -1.10 5.29
N MET A 131 6.09 0.21 5.02
CA MET A 131 7.34 0.98 5.04
C MET A 131 7.19 2.16 5.99
N GLY A 132 8.30 2.62 6.54
CA GLY A 132 8.36 3.86 7.31
C GLY A 132 9.52 4.73 6.84
N GLY A 133 9.56 5.96 7.37
CA GLY A 133 10.70 6.86 7.22
C GLY A 133 11.85 6.53 8.15
N TYR A 134 12.83 7.40 8.15
CA TYR A 134 14.00 7.37 9.03
C TYR A 134 13.82 8.36 10.19
N SER A 135 14.61 8.19 11.23
CA SER A 135 14.56 9.04 12.44
C SER A 135 14.86 10.52 12.17
N ASP A 136 15.44 10.84 11.01
CA ASP A 136 15.70 12.21 10.57
C ASP A 136 14.50 12.85 9.83
N GLY A 137 13.35 12.18 9.80
CA GLY A 137 12.14 12.65 9.11
C GLY A 137 12.17 12.47 7.59
N SER A 138 13.14 11.73 7.04
CA SER A 138 13.21 11.45 5.59
C SER A 138 12.60 10.08 5.25
N PHE A 139 12.08 9.93 4.04
CA PHE A 139 11.69 8.64 3.46
C PHE A 139 12.81 8.04 2.59
N ARG A 140 13.65 8.88 2.01
CA ARG A 140 14.73 8.55 1.08
C ARG A 140 14.24 7.83 -0.16
N PRO A 141 13.37 8.44 -0.97
CA PRO A 141 12.70 7.79 -2.12
C PRO A 141 13.67 7.26 -3.18
N ALA A 142 14.81 7.91 -3.37
CA ALA A 142 15.84 7.52 -4.34
C ALA A 142 16.80 6.43 -3.84
N ALA A 143 16.80 6.11 -2.55
CA ALA A 143 17.69 5.08 -2.01
C ALA A 143 17.30 3.69 -2.51
N SER A 144 18.30 2.85 -2.79
CA SER A 144 18.09 1.45 -3.13
C SER A 144 17.52 0.66 -1.96
N THR A 145 16.69 -0.34 -2.25
CA THR A 145 16.06 -1.19 -1.23
C THR A 145 16.82 -2.50 -1.12
N THR A 146 17.14 -2.91 0.10
CA THR A 146 17.89 -4.15 0.35
C THR A 146 16.97 -5.38 0.43
N ARG A 147 17.57 -6.57 0.31
CA ARG A 147 16.85 -7.85 0.40
C ARG A 147 16.17 -8.03 1.75
N ALA A 148 16.84 -7.67 2.85
CA ALA A 148 16.25 -7.71 4.19
C ALA A 148 15.05 -6.76 4.32
N GLN A 149 15.12 -5.58 3.72
CA GLN A 149 14.00 -4.63 3.69
C GLN A 149 12.81 -5.18 2.91
N ILE A 150 13.03 -5.78 1.72
CA ILE A 150 11.95 -6.40 0.94
C ILE A 150 11.29 -7.54 1.73
N ALA A 151 12.07 -8.43 2.34
CA ALA A 151 11.51 -9.49 3.18
C ALA A 151 10.64 -8.92 4.31
N THR A 152 11.10 -7.84 4.97
CA THR A 152 10.36 -7.18 6.06
C THR A 152 9.06 -6.55 5.57
N MET A 153 9.06 -5.92 4.41
CA MET A 153 7.86 -5.31 3.80
C MET A 153 6.80 -6.36 3.48
N LEU A 154 7.19 -7.47 2.85
CA LEU A 154 6.27 -8.56 2.51
C LEU A 154 5.75 -9.28 3.77
N TRP A 155 6.58 -9.46 4.78
CA TRP A 155 6.20 -10.03 6.07
C TRP A 155 5.16 -9.16 6.80
N ARG A 156 5.36 -7.84 6.80
CA ARG A 156 4.38 -6.88 7.35
C ARG A 156 3.07 -6.90 6.57
N LEU A 157 3.15 -6.91 5.24
CA LEU A 157 1.97 -7.00 4.36
C LEU A 157 1.18 -8.30 4.56
N SER A 158 1.84 -9.37 5.06
CA SER A 158 1.22 -10.65 5.40
C SER A 158 0.71 -10.73 6.85
N GLY A 159 0.75 -9.65 7.62
CA GLY A 159 0.32 -9.63 9.02
C GLY A 159 1.35 -10.21 9.99
N LYS A 160 2.63 -10.24 9.61
CA LYS A 160 3.77 -10.70 10.44
C LYS A 160 3.65 -12.16 10.91
N PRO A 161 3.43 -13.12 10.02
CA PRO A 161 3.28 -14.52 10.41
C PRO A 161 4.53 -15.05 11.09
N VAL A 162 4.32 -15.87 12.12
CA VAL A 162 5.41 -16.55 12.85
C VAL A 162 5.55 -17.97 12.30
N VAL A 163 6.77 -18.36 11.94
CA VAL A 163 7.08 -19.68 11.40
C VAL A 163 8.20 -20.36 12.20
N ASN A 164 8.10 -21.67 12.36
CA ASN A 164 9.15 -22.45 13.01
C ASN A 164 10.11 -23.00 11.94
N TYR A 165 11.11 -22.21 11.58
CA TYR A 165 12.11 -22.54 10.57
C TYR A 165 13.52 -22.20 11.06
N LEU A 166 14.47 -23.13 10.90
CA LEU A 166 15.87 -22.92 11.28
C LEU A 166 16.61 -22.14 10.19
N LEU A 167 16.87 -20.85 10.45
CA LEU A 167 17.74 -20.06 9.59
C LEU A 167 19.19 -20.56 9.67
N ARG A 168 19.82 -20.71 8.50
CA ARG A 168 21.22 -21.16 8.36
C ARG A 168 22.07 -20.15 7.59
N TYR A 169 21.69 -18.87 7.60
CA TYR A 169 22.44 -17.82 6.94
C TYR A 169 23.40 -17.14 7.92
N GLU A 170 24.66 -17.09 7.56
CA GLU A 170 25.73 -16.51 8.40
C GLU A 170 25.60 -14.98 8.54
N ASP A 171 24.97 -14.33 7.54
CA ASP A 171 24.76 -12.88 7.49
C ASP A 171 23.37 -12.42 7.98
N VAL A 172 22.62 -13.31 8.61
CA VAL A 172 21.34 -12.99 9.28
C VAL A 172 21.54 -13.08 10.77
N ALA A 173 21.87 -11.95 11.39
CA ALA A 173 22.06 -11.87 12.84
C ALA A 173 20.71 -12.10 13.56
N ALA A 174 20.77 -12.66 14.77
CA ALA A 174 19.61 -12.80 15.64
C ALA A 174 19.10 -11.43 16.09
N GLU A 175 17.79 -11.36 16.41
CA GLU A 175 17.15 -10.19 17.02
C GLU A 175 17.22 -8.88 16.22
N GLN A 176 17.45 -8.96 14.90
CA GLN A 176 17.35 -7.82 14.02
C GLN A 176 15.90 -7.62 13.56
N TYR A 177 15.54 -6.40 13.16
CA TYR A 177 14.20 -6.06 12.68
C TYR A 177 13.72 -6.94 11.50
N TYR A 178 14.66 -7.55 10.78
CA TYR A 178 14.40 -8.39 9.60
C TYR A 178 14.49 -9.89 9.89
N THR A 179 14.97 -10.32 11.06
CA THR A 179 15.29 -11.75 11.32
C THR A 179 14.08 -12.64 11.10
N GLU A 180 12.94 -12.30 11.70
CA GLU A 180 11.70 -13.08 11.54
C GLU A 180 11.12 -12.98 10.13
N ALA A 181 11.26 -11.85 9.49
CA ALA A 181 10.84 -11.67 8.11
C ALA A 181 11.65 -12.54 7.12
N VAL A 182 12.97 -12.62 7.32
CA VAL A 182 13.84 -13.49 6.52
C VAL A 182 13.52 -14.98 6.80
N ARG A 183 13.27 -15.33 8.06
CA ARG A 183 12.84 -16.67 8.47
C ARG A 183 11.59 -17.10 7.71
N TRP A 184 10.56 -16.27 7.78
CA TRP A 184 9.31 -16.52 7.10
C TRP A 184 9.46 -16.57 5.57
N ALA A 185 10.12 -15.57 4.96
CA ALA A 185 10.27 -15.51 3.51
C ALA A 185 11.05 -16.71 2.95
N THR A 186 11.99 -17.26 3.76
CA THR A 186 12.74 -18.47 3.40
C THR A 186 11.88 -19.73 3.56
N ALA A 187 11.16 -19.85 4.68
CA ALA A 187 10.29 -21.00 4.94
C ALA A 187 9.20 -21.17 3.87
N GLU A 188 8.62 -20.05 3.43
CA GLU A 188 7.56 -20.03 2.42
C GLU A 188 8.08 -20.00 0.97
N GLY A 189 9.40 -20.09 0.76
CA GLY A 189 9.99 -20.12 -0.58
C GLY A 189 9.87 -18.80 -1.38
N ILE A 190 9.51 -17.71 -0.72
CA ILE A 190 9.36 -16.38 -1.34
C ILE A 190 10.75 -15.81 -1.68
N MET A 191 11.66 -15.90 -0.72
CA MET A 191 13.05 -15.48 -0.88
C MET A 191 13.99 -16.52 -0.30
N GLY A 192 15.09 -16.81 -1.02
CA GLY A 192 16.16 -17.70 -0.55
C GLY A 192 17.52 -17.01 -0.57
N GLY A 193 18.53 -17.66 0.00
CA GLY A 193 19.91 -17.21 -0.08
C GLY A 193 20.58 -17.53 -1.42
N TYR A 194 21.86 -17.22 -1.52
CA TYR A 194 22.66 -17.39 -2.74
C TYR A 194 23.27 -18.80 -2.91
N GLY A 195 22.96 -19.73 -2.02
CA GLY A 195 23.49 -21.09 -2.06
C GLY A 195 24.89 -21.24 -1.42
N ASN A 196 25.48 -20.15 -0.91
CA ASN A 196 26.79 -20.11 -0.28
C ASN A 196 26.73 -19.84 1.24
N GLY A 197 25.60 -20.15 1.88
CA GLY A 197 25.38 -19.88 3.31
C GLY A 197 24.96 -18.43 3.64
N ARG A 198 24.79 -17.58 2.63
CA ARG A 198 24.40 -16.16 2.84
C ARG A 198 23.06 -15.84 2.23
N PHE A 199 22.30 -14.99 2.93
CA PHE A 199 21.05 -14.42 2.43
C PHE A 199 21.31 -13.16 1.59
N GLY A 200 22.32 -12.39 1.90
CA GLY A 200 22.59 -11.08 1.28
C GLY A 200 21.73 -9.97 1.89
N THR A 201 21.66 -9.87 3.22
CA THR A 201 20.75 -8.95 3.94
C THR A 201 20.84 -7.51 3.47
N ASN A 202 22.05 -7.03 3.21
CA ASN A 202 22.32 -5.65 2.82
C ASN A 202 22.45 -5.44 1.30
N ASP A 203 22.34 -6.51 0.52
CA ASP A 203 22.48 -6.40 -0.92
C ASP A 203 21.24 -5.73 -1.53
N PRO A 204 21.42 -4.74 -2.42
CA PRO A 204 20.30 -4.08 -3.07
C PRO A 204 19.61 -5.04 -4.05
N VAL A 205 18.29 -4.93 -4.15
CA VAL A 205 17.48 -5.76 -5.05
C VAL A 205 17.34 -5.06 -6.40
N THR A 206 17.62 -5.80 -7.49
CA THR A 206 17.34 -5.29 -8.84
C THR A 206 15.85 -5.40 -9.18
N ARG A 207 15.41 -4.63 -10.19
CA ARG A 207 14.00 -4.64 -10.61
C ARG A 207 13.53 -6.03 -11.06
N GLN A 208 14.35 -6.78 -11.80
CA GLN A 208 14.02 -8.17 -12.16
C GLN A 208 13.97 -9.12 -10.95
N GLN A 209 14.84 -8.94 -9.96
CA GLN A 209 14.78 -9.71 -8.72
C GLN A 209 13.52 -9.38 -7.93
N LEU A 210 13.13 -8.11 -7.86
CA LEU A 210 11.88 -7.70 -7.21
C LEU A 210 10.67 -8.31 -7.91
N ALA A 211 10.62 -8.30 -9.25
CA ALA A 211 9.55 -8.99 -10.00
C ALA A 211 9.46 -10.48 -9.62
N ALA A 212 10.61 -11.17 -9.57
CA ALA A 212 10.65 -12.59 -9.20
C ALA A 212 10.20 -12.85 -7.75
N ILE A 213 10.54 -11.94 -6.82
CA ILE A 213 10.11 -12.02 -5.41
C ILE A 213 8.60 -11.80 -5.32
N LEU A 214 8.06 -10.75 -5.96
CA LEU A 214 6.62 -10.45 -5.95
C LEU A 214 5.81 -11.56 -6.62
N TRP A 215 6.31 -12.17 -7.69
CA TRP A 215 5.65 -13.30 -8.35
C TRP A 215 5.56 -14.54 -7.46
N ARG A 216 6.62 -14.87 -6.71
CA ARG A 216 6.59 -15.96 -5.72
C ARG A 216 5.65 -15.62 -4.57
N TYR A 217 5.64 -14.37 -4.13
CA TYR A 217 4.74 -13.90 -3.10
C TYR A 217 3.27 -13.96 -3.55
N ALA A 218 2.97 -13.60 -4.81
CA ALA A 218 1.63 -13.77 -5.39
C ALA A 218 1.18 -15.24 -5.35
N LYS A 219 2.05 -16.18 -5.74
CA LYS A 219 1.76 -17.62 -5.64
C LYS A 219 1.53 -18.09 -4.21
N TYR A 220 2.35 -17.63 -3.26
CA TYR A 220 2.15 -17.88 -1.84
C TYR A 220 0.77 -17.39 -1.35
N ARG A 221 0.31 -16.25 -1.87
CA ARG A 221 -1.02 -15.70 -1.58
C ARG A 221 -2.16 -16.40 -2.32
N GLY A 222 -1.88 -17.40 -3.14
CA GLY A 222 -2.86 -18.11 -3.97
C GLY A 222 -3.44 -17.28 -5.12
N MET A 223 -2.74 -16.23 -5.54
CA MET A 223 -3.17 -15.38 -6.66
C MET A 223 -2.96 -16.10 -7.99
N ASP A 224 -3.83 -15.81 -8.94
CA ASP A 224 -3.64 -16.19 -10.32
C ASP A 224 -2.48 -15.39 -10.95
N VAL A 225 -1.51 -16.09 -11.49
CA VAL A 225 -0.34 -15.49 -12.16
C VAL A 225 -0.31 -15.81 -13.65
N SER A 226 -1.39 -16.39 -14.21
CA SER A 226 -1.47 -16.84 -15.62
C SER A 226 -1.42 -15.69 -16.61
N VAL A 227 -1.81 -14.47 -16.22
CA VAL A 227 -1.73 -13.27 -17.09
C VAL A 227 -0.32 -13.06 -17.68
N GLY A 228 0.72 -13.57 -17.00
CA GLY A 228 2.09 -13.51 -17.50
C GLY A 228 2.32 -14.35 -18.78
N GLU A 229 1.59 -15.44 -18.96
CA GLU A 229 1.72 -16.34 -20.12
C GLU A 229 1.27 -15.65 -21.42
N ASP A 230 0.28 -14.77 -21.32
CA ASP A 230 -0.26 -14.01 -22.47
C ASP A 230 0.36 -12.60 -22.62
N THR A 231 1.28 -12.22 -21.72
CA THR A 231 1.86 -10.88 -21.73
C THR A 231 3.11 -10.80 -22.60
N ASN A 232 3.03 -10.01 -23.65
CA ASN A 232 4.17 -9.72 -24.51
C ASN A 232 5.00 -8.54 -23.99
N ILE A 233 6.26 -8.78 -23.62
CA ILE A 233 7.21 -7.76 -23.18
C ILE A 233 8.28 -7.40 -24.21
N LEU A 234 8.19 -7.94 -25.44
CA LEU A 234 9.17 -7.68 -26.51
C LEU A 234 9.16 -6.23 -27.02
N SER A 235 8.15 -5.46 -26.66
CA SER A 235 8.06 -4.03 -26.98
C SER A 235 9.01 -3.15 -26.15
N TYR A 236 9.61 -3.69 -25.09
CA TYR A 236 10.59 -2.94 -24.30
C TYR A 236 11.99 -3.06 -24.88
N ASN A 237 12.67 -1.93 -25.04
CA ASN A 237 13.95 -1.84 -25.75
C ASN A 237 15.08 -2.66 -25.11
N ASP A 238 14.99 -2.93 -23.82
CA ASP A 238 15.99 -3.62 -22.99
C ASP A 238 15.53 -5.01 -22.50
N VAL A 239 14.55 -5.59 -23.17
CA VAL A 239 13.98 -6.90 -22.77
C VAL A 239 15.03 -8.03 -22.78
N PHE A 240 16.01 -7.97 -23.68
CA PHE A 240 17.07 -8.97 -23.77
C PHE A 240 18.13 -8.88 -22.66
N ASP A 241 18.09 -7.82 -21.84
CA ASP A 241 18.91 -7.74 -20.62
C ASP A 241 18.32 -8.55 -19.45
N LEU A 242 17.09 -9.06 -19.60
CA LEU A 242 16.48 -9.93 -18.59
C LEU A 242 17.27 -11.24 -18.44
N SER A 243 17.43 -11.67 -17.20
CA SER A 243 17.89 -13.05 -16.93
C SER A 243 16.73 -14.02 -17.14
N GLU A 244 17.01 -15.20 -17.68
CA GLU A 244 15.99 -16.23 -18.01
C GLU A 244 15.04 -16.52 -16.83
N TYR A 245 15.57 -16.64 -15.60
CA TYR A 245 14.76 -16.93 -14.41
C TYR A 245 13.71 -15.86 -14.11
N ALA A 246 13.93 -14.64 -14.58
CA ALA A 246 13.07 -13.49 -14.28
C ALA A 246 12.02 -13.23 -15.38
N ILE A 247 12.12 -13.88 -16.54
CA ILE A 247 11.23 -13.63 -17.68
C ILE A 247 9.77 -13.87 -17.30
N PRO A 248 9.34 -15.04 -16.76
CA PRO A 248 7.94 -15.27 -16.43
C PRO A 248 7.42 -14.30 -15.37
N ALA A 249 8.26 -13.96 -14.40
CA ALA A 249 7.90 -13.01 -13.35
C ALA A 249 7.75 -11.57 -13.89
N MET A 250 8.59 -11.17 -14.82
CA MET A 250 8.51 -9.85 -15.45
C MET A 250 7.29 -9.75 -16.37
N GLN A 251 7.00 -10.79 -17.15
CA GLN A 251 5.78 -10.88 -17.95
C GLN A 251 4.53 -10.71 -17.06
N TRP A 252 4.46 -11.49 -15.98
CA TRP A 252 3.36 -11.36 -15.02
C TRP A 252 3.29 -9.95 -14.40
N ALA A 253 4.41 -9.40 -13.95
CA ALA A 253 4.42 -8.08 -13.31
C ALA A 253 4.02 -6.95 -14.26
N CYS A 254 4.36 -7.06 -15.55
CA CYS A 254 3.92 -6.12 -16.59
C CYS A 254 2.44 -6.32 -16.93
N GLY A 255 2.00 -7.56 -17.13
CA GLY A 255 0.60 -7.89 -17.45
C GLY A 255 -0.38 -7.49 -16.34
N SER A 256 0.05 -7.60 -15.08
CA SER A 256 -0.71 -7.15 -13.91
C SER A 256 -0.57 -5.63 -13.63
N GLY A 257 0.19 -4.88 -14.44
CA GLY A 257 0.39 -3.45 -14.21
C GLY A 257 1.25 -3.08 -12.99
N ILE A 258 1.86 -4.07 -12.31
CA ILE A 258 2.70 -3.85 -11.13
C ILE A 258 4.00 -3.14 -11.52
N ILE A 259 4.64 -3.62 -12.60
CA ILE A 259 5.83 -3.01 -13.18
C ILE A 259 5.46 -2.38 -14.52
N MET A 260 5.66 -1.10 -14.62
CA MET A 260 5.54 -0.34 -15.86
C MET A 260 6.94 0.05 -16.37
N GLY A 261 7.08 0.15 -17.67
CA GLY A 261 8.29 0.67 -18.26
C GLY A 261 8.49 2.16 -17.99
N LYS A 262 9.65 2.65 -18.36
CA LYS A 262 9.99 4.07 -18.36
C LYS A 262 10.21 4.52 -19.80
N ASP A 263 9.59 5.63 -20.18
CA ASP A 263 9.84 6.26 -21.48
C ASP A 263 11.29 6.71 -21.61
N VAL A 264 11.84 6.55 -22.81
CA VAL A 264 13.19 7.00 -23.12
C VAL A 264 13.19 8.05 -24.22
N SER A 265 14.13 8.99 -24.13
CA SER A 265 14.34 9.98 -25.16
C SER A 265 14.73 9.28 -26.48
N GLY A 266 13.96 9.53 -27.54
CA GLY A 266 14.15 8.85 -28.81
C GLY A 266 13.09 7.80 -29.14
N GLY A 267 12.15 7.56 -28.24
CA GLY A 267 11.00 6.67 -28.41
C GLY A 267 11.19 5.28 -27.80
N GLY A 268 10.08 4.68 -27.41
CA GLY A 268 10.00 3.38 -26.76
C GLY A 268 10.11 3.44 -25.25
N MET A 269 10.06 2.27 -24.62
CA MET A 269 10.11 2.09 -23.16
C MET A 269 11.19 1.10 -22.77
N VAL A 270 11.69 1.23 -21.52
CA VAL A 270 12.67 0.31 -20.92
C VAL A 270 12.17 -0.19 -19.57
N LEU A 271 12.49 -1.44 -19.25
CA LEU A 271 12.20 -2.10 -17.95
C LEU A 271 13.27 -1.82 -16.90
N LEU A 272 14.50 -1.57 -17.33
CA LEU A 272 15.70 -1.42 -16.48
C LEU A 272 15.90 -2.62 -15.53
N PRO A 273 15.93 -3.86 -16.04
CA PRO A 273 15.84 -5.08 -15.23
C PRO A 273 17.02 -5.24 -14.26
N LYS A 274 18.20 -4.79 -14.63
CA LYS A 274 19.44 -4.87 -13.83
C LYS A 274 19.60 -3.71 -12.85
N ASN A 275 18.83 -2.62 -12.98
CA ASN A 275 18.92 -1.49 -12.09
C ASN A 275 18.35 -1.84 -10.71
N HIS A 276 18.95 -1.29 -9.66
CA HIS A 276 18.43 -1.44 -8.30
C HIS A 276 17.06 -0.76 -8.17
N ALA A 277 16.13 -1.45 -7.52
CA ALA A 277 14.83 -0.89 -7.20
C ALA A 277 14.97 0.14 -6.07
N THR A 278 14.51 1.36 -6.33
CA THR A 278 14.50 2.41 -5.31
C THR A 278 13.33 2.25 -4.36
N ARG A 279 13.40 2.86 -3.17
CA ARG A 279 12.32 2.84 -2.18
C ARG A 279 11.00 3.39 -2.75
N ALA A 280 11.07 4.45 -3.55
CA ALA A 280 9.91 4.99 -4.25
C ALA A 280 9.30 3.97 -5.23
N GLN A 281 10.12 3.31 -6.03
CA GLN A 281 9.64 2.27 -6.95
C GLN A 281 9.02 1.09 -6.22
N VAL A 282 9.65 0.63 -5.14
CA VAL A 282 9.10 -0.47 -4.31
C VAL A 282 7.75 -0.07 -3.70
N ALA A 283 7.62 1.16 -3.18
CA ALA A 283 6.37 1.66 -2.62
C ALA A 283 5.23 1.62 -3.64
N VAL A 284 5.47 2.13 -4.87
CA VAL A 284 4.48 2.11 -5.94
C VAL A 284 4.14 0.68 -6.39
N MET A 285 5.15 -0.20 -6.50
CA MET A 285 4.93 -1.61 -6.88
C MET A 285 4.12 -2.37 -5.83
N LEU A 286 4.37 -2.14 -4.54
CA LEU A 286 3.60 -2.77 -3.45
C LEU A 286 2.15 -2.24 -3.40
N MET A 287 1.94 -0.95 -3.66
CA MET A 287 0.61 -0.38 -3.77
C MET A 287 -0.17 -1.02 -4.93
N ARG A 288 0.42 -1.10 -6.12
CA ARG A 288 -0.19 -1.75 -7.30
C ARG A 288 -0.43 -3.24 -7.09
N PHE A 289 0.51 -3.92 -6.42
CA PHE A 289 0.34 -5.31 -6.04
C PHE A 289 -0.92 -5.50 -5.18
N ALA A 290 -1.14 -4.64 -4.20
CA ALA A 290 -2.31 -4.72 -3.35
C ALA A 290 -3.63 -4.47 -4.11
N ASP A 291 -3.62 -3.68 -5.17
CA ASP A 291 -4.80 -3.49 -6.03
C ASP A 291 -5.12 -4.75 -6.86
N CYS A 292 -4.11 -5.55 -7.21
CA CYS A 292 -4.32 -6.82 -7.91
C CYS A 292 -4.92 -7.93 -7.01
N VAL A 293 -4.88 -7.76 -5.69
CA VAL A 293 -5.40 -8.76 -4.70
C VAL A 293 -6.90 -8.58 -4.44
N ARG A 294 -7.49 -7.54 -4.97
CA ARG A 294 -8.92 -7.23 -4.85
C ARG A 294 -9.65 -7.78 -6.08
#